data_5720863bda7cce5766def38a33f65dc8
#
_entry.id   5720863bda7cce5766def38a33f65dc8
#
_cell.length_a   1.000
_cell.length_b   1.000
_cell.length_c   1.000
_cell.angle_alpha   90.00
_cell.angle_beta   90.00
_cell.angle_gamma   90.00
#
_symmetry.space_group_name_H-M   'P 1'
#
loop_
_entity.id
_entity.type
_entity.pdbx_description
1 polymer ?
#
loop_
_entity_poly.entity_id
_entity_poly.type
_entity_poly.pdbx_seq_one_letter_code
_entity_poly.pdbx_strand_id
1 'polypeptide(L)'
;MIGDTVVLHKAADVIPEVVRPLIEKRDGSERPFIMSELCPECGQPLTKVQGLHYCLNPECPSRKIEGMIHFASRDAMDIDGMGEAVVEELFGENFIHDIPDIYELYQHGEEIKALDGWSDKSISSLFAGIEESKKKSLERLLFGLGIKEIGNKTAKTLARKHRNLDEYFSLAVEDYASIPDIGPVAAKSLFDYFHDPKKIELIERLRKEGVNFTYLGVDTQDVNSYFYGKTVVLTGTLTKRTREEMTELLEGIGAKCSGSVSKKTDVVIAGPGAGSKLEKAKALGIKVMDEEEAESHLSTLRQA
;
A
#
# COMPACT_ATOMS: atom_id res chain seq x y z
N MET A 1 14.84 -31.19 10.69
CA MET A 1 14.73 -31.97 9.43
C MET A 1 13.26 -32.11 9.09
N ILE A 2 12.89 -32.38 7.85
CA ILE A 2 11.51 -32.74 7.49
C ILE A 2 11.22 -34.11 8.14
N GLY A 3 10.06 -34.21 8.81
CA GLY A 3 9.68 -35.41 9.59
C GLY A 3 10.04 -35.33 11.07
N ASP A 4 10.86 -34.35 11.50
CA ASP A 4 11.17 -34.18 12.91
C ASP A 4 9.91 -33.92 13.77
N THR A 5 9.81 -34.60 14.92
CA THR A 5 8.96 -34.17 16.02
C THR A 5 9.60 -32.97 16.71
N VAL A 6 8.86 -31.87 16.89
CA VAL A 6 9.40 -30.62 17.42
C VAL A 6 8.67 -30.15 18.68
N VAL A 7 9.36 -29.41 19.52
CA VAL A 7 8.78 -28.66 20.63
C VAL A 7 8.36 -27.29 20.13
N LEU A 8 7.11 -26.94 20.37
CA LEU A 8 6.55 -25.62 20.03
C LEU A 8 6.26 -24.83 21.32
N HIS A 9 6.44 -23.52 21.27
CA HIS A 9 5.85 -22.61 22.24
C HIS A 9 5.13 -21.47 21.53
N LYS A 10 4.24 -20.77 22.22
CA LYS A 10 3.60 -19.56 21.68
C LYS A 10 4.47 -18.35 21.99
N ALA A 11 5.02 -17.71 20.97
CA ALA A 11 5.67 -16.41 21.10
C ALA A 11 4.60 -15.33 21.29
N ALA A 12 4.74 -14.50 22.32
CA ALA A 12 3.78 -13.43 22.67
C ALA A 12 2.30 -13.88 22.65
N ASP A 13 2.02 -15.10 23.13
CA ASP A 13 0.69 -15.73 23.25
C ASP A 13 -0.09 -15.97 21.95
N VAL A 14 0.46 -15.67 20.78
CA VAL A 14 -0.26 -15.75 19.50
C VAL A 14 0.42 -16.67 18.49
N ILE A 15 1.72 -16.49 18.22
CA ILE A 15 2.42 -17.15 17.13
C ILE A 15 3.17 -18.39 17.63
N PRO A 16 2.92 -19.60 17.06
CA PRO A 16 3.70 -20.79 17.40
C PRO A 16 5.11 -20.69 16.83
N GLU A 17 6.11 -20.91 17.67
CA GLU A 17 7.53 -20.94 17.33
C GLU A 17 8.15 -22.29 17.63
N VAL A 18 8.96 -22.81 16.70
CA VAL A 18 9.70 -24.07 16.91
C VAL A 18 10.89 -23.81 17.80
N VAL A 19 10.91 -24.42 18.99
CA VAL A 19 12.00 -24.28 19.98
C VAL A 19 13.19 -25.19 19.61
N ARG A 20 12.90 -26.49 19.40
CA ARG A 20 13.91 -27.50 19.06
C ARG A 20 13.29 -28.77 18.51
N PRO A 21 14.04 -29.56 17.73
CA PRO A 21 13.65 -30.92 17.41
C PRO A 21 13.85 -31.86 18.64
N LEU A 22 13.04 -32.91 18.70
CA LEU A 22 13.21 -34.03 19.61
C LEU A 22 13.99 -35.15 18.91
N ILE A 23 15.31 -35.03 18.95
CA ILE A 23 16.23 -35.94 18.22
C ILE A 23 16.03 -37.41 18.65
N GLU A 24 15.68 -37.60 19.92
CA GLU A 24 15.38 -38.92 20.52
C GLU A 24 14.15 -39.62 19.95
N LYS A 25 13.32 -38.88 19.17
CA LYS A 25 12.12 -39.43 18.53
C LYS A 25 12.34 -39.74 17.04
N ARG A 26 13.54 -39.51 16.52
CA ARG A 26 13.88 -39.84 15.14
C ARG A 26 13.92 -41.36 14.95
N ASP A 27 13.31 -41.82 13.83
CA ASP A 27 13.30 -43.22 13.42
C ASP A 27 14.15 -43.51 12.18
N GLY A 28 14.83 -42.47 11.63
CA GLY A 28 15.67 -42.55 10.45
C GLY A 28 14.94 -42.22 9.14
N SER A 29 13.65 -41.90 9.19
CA SER A 29 12.89 -41.45 8.01
C SER A 29 13.05 -39.95 7.74
N GLU A 30 13.64 -39.21 8.69
CA GLU A 30 13.83 -37.77 8.60
C GLU A 30 14.86 -37.42 7.51
N ARG A 31 14.54 -36.41 6.74
CA ARG A 31 15.41 -35.93 5.64
C ARG A 31 15.77 -34.45 5.79
N PRO A 32 16.96 -34.04 5.37
CA PRO A 32 17.32 -32.64 5.29
C PRO A 32 16.37 -31.87 4.38
N PHE A 33 15.98 -30.66 4.78
CA PHE A 33 15.35 -29.71 3.86
C PHE A 33 16.42 -29.15 2.93
N ILE A 34 16.19 -29.29 1.64
CA ILE A 34 17.02 -28.70 0.59
C ILE A 34 16.17 -27.67 -0.13
N MET A 35 16.57 -26.40 -0.05
CA MET A 35 15.88 -25.33 -0.76
C MET A 35 16.07 -25.51 -2.28
N SER A 36 14.98 -25.33 -3.02
CA SER A 36 15.04 -25.37 -4.48
C SER A 36 15.96 -24.27 -5.00
N GLU A 37 16.74 -24.56 -6.01
CA GLU A 37 17.52 -23.56 -6.75
C GLU A 37 16.71 -22.91 -7.88
N LEU A 38 15.59 -23.52 -8.26
CA LEU A 38 14.70 -23.05 -9.30
C LEU A 38 13.37 -22.58 -8.69
N CYS A 39 12.79 -21.56 -9.29
CA CYS A 39 11.45 -21.08 -8.96
C CYS A 39 10.43 -22.18 -9.29
N PRO A 40 9.55 -22.57 -8.35
CA PRO A 40 8.55 -23.61 -8.60
C PRO A 40 7.52 -23.20 -9.66
N GLU A 41 7.29 -21.91 -9.85
CA GLU A 41 6.27 -21.40 -10.77
C GLU A 41 6.78 -21.24 -12.22
N CYS A 42 7.98 -20.65 -12.38
CA CYS A 42 8.47 -20.33 -13.72
C CYS A 42 9.74 -21.10 -14.12
N GLY A 43 10.29 -21.96 -13.24
CA GLY A 43 11.48 -22.75 -13.51
C GLY A 43 12.80 -21.98 -13.63
N GLN A 44 12.78 -20.65 -13.49
CA GLN A 44 14.01 -19.83 -13.56
C GLN A 44 14.82 -19.91 -12.27
N PRO A 45 16.16 -19.73 -12.34
CA PRO A 45 17.01 -19.74 -11.17
C PRO A 45 16.57 -18.71 -10.11
N LEU A 46 16.59 -19.14 -8.84
CA LEU A 46 16.37 -18.25 -7.70
C LEU A 46 17.67 -17.53 -7.33
N THR A 47 17.53 -16.26 -7.01
CA THR A 47 18.65 -15.44 -6.50
C THR A 47 18.60 -15.42 -4.97
N LYS A 48 19.72 -15.78 -4.33
CA LYS A 48 19.85 -15.75 -2.87
C LYS A 48 20.35 -14.39 -2.41
N VAL A 49 19.57 -13.69 -1.57
CA VAL A 49 19.92 -12.40 -0.97
C VAL A 49 19.71 -12.50 0.52
N GLN A 50 20.74 -12.31 1.31
CA GLN A 50 20.69 -12.34 2.79
C GLN A 50 19.98 -13.58 3.38
N GLY A 51 20.17 -14.73 2.74
CA GLY A 51 19.58 -16.01 3.18
C GLY A 51 18.17 -16.29 2.64
N LEU A 52 17.52 -15.34 1.99
CA LEU A 52 16.24 -15.48 1.33
C LEU A 52 16.41 -15.78 -0.16
N HIS A 53 15.47 -16.51 -0.75
CA HIS A 53 15.50 -16.89 -2.17
C HIS A 53 14.40 -16.13 -2.90
N TYR A 54 14.78 -15.43 -3.98
CA TYR A 54 13.90 -14.59 -4.78
C TYR A 54 13.88 -15.04 -6.23
N CYS A 55 12.70 -15.11 -6.80
CA CYS A 55 12.53 -15.16 -8.25
C CYS A 55 12.63 -13.71 -8.79
N LEU A 56 13.64 -13.44 -9.61
CA LEU A 56 13.81 -12.12 -10.23
C LEU A 56 13.23 -12.05 -11.66
N ASN A 57 12.66 -13.14 -12.18
CA ASN A 57 12.04 -13.15 -13.49
C ASN A 57 10.80 -12.23 -13.51
N PRO A 58 10.79 -11.14 -14.29
CA PRO A 58 9.62 -10.25 -14.38
C PRO A 58 8.40 -10.93 -15.00
N GLU A 59 8.61 -11.97 -15.80
CA GLU A 59 7.53 -12.72 -16.46
C GLU A 59 7.03 -13.93 -15.63
N CYS A 60 7.47 -14.04 -14.36
CA CYS A 60 6.98 -15.11 -13.48
C CYS A 60 5.50 -14.89 -13.16
N PRO A 61 4.63 -15.91 -13.38
CA PRO A 61 3.19 -15.80 -13.12
C PRO A 61 2.87 -15.32 -11.71
N SER A 62 3.46 -15.94 -10.67
CA SER A 62 3.24 -15.51 -9.29
C SER A 62 3.62 -14.04 -9.06
N ARG A 63 4.71 -13.55 -9.65
CA ARG A 63 5.09 -12.14 -9.49
C ARG A 63 4.12 -11.18 -10.17
N LYS A 64 3.56 -11.57 -11.32
CA LYS A 64 2.53 -10.78 -12.01
C LYS A 64 1.25 -10.75 -11.19
N ILE A 65 0.79 -11.90 -10.71
CA ILE A 65 -0.40 -12.02 -9.85
C ILE A 65 -0.23 -11.17 -8.59
N GLU A 66 0.87 -11.35 -7.85
CA GLU A 66 1.15 -10.56 -6.64
C GLU A 66 1.25 -9.05 -6.92
N GLY A 67 1.83 -8.67 -8.06
CA GLY A 67 1.88 -7.27 -8.49
C GLY A 67 0.49 -6.68 -8.74
N MET A 68 -0.43 -7.42 -9.33
CA MET A 68 -1.83 -7.01 -9.57
C MET A 68 -2.64 -6.98 -8.27
N ILE A 69 -2.45 -7.97 -7.38
CA ILE A 69 -3.07 -7.98 -6.03
C ILE A 69 -2.64 -6.76 -5.24
N HIS A 70 -1.33 -6.47 -5.22
CA HIS A 70 -0.80 -5.28 -4.58
C HIS A 70 -1.39 -3.99 -5.17
N PHE A 71 -1.45 -3.88 -6.50
CA PHE A 71 -2.01 -2.72 -7.19
C PHE A 71 -3.49 -2.51 -6.85
N ALA A 72 -4.28 -3.58 -6.80
CA ALA A 72 -5.71 -3.52 -6.47
C ALA A 72 -5.99 -3.30 -4.98
N SER A 73 -4.98 -3.49 -4.11
CA SER A 73 -5.14 -3.46 -2.65
C SER A 73 -5.67 -2.13 -2.12
N ARG A 74 -6.24 -2.17 -0.90
CA ARG A 74 -6.85 -1.02 -0.20
C ARG A 74 -5.88 0.17 -0.03
N ASP A 75 -4.61 -0.09 0.19
CA ASP A 75 -3.60 0.97 0.39
C ASP A 75 -3.08 1.55 -0.93
N ALA A 76 -3.27 0.84 -2.04
CA ALA A 76 -2.93 1.25 -3.40
C ALA A 76 -4.16 1.82 -4.12
N MET A 77 -4.56 1.25 -5.25
CA MET A 77 -5.68 1.78 -6.06
C MET A 77 -7.06 1.45 -5.51
N ASP A 78 -7.16 0.57 -4.47
CA ASP A 78 -8.37 0.25 -3.73
C ASP A 78 -9.53 -0.13 -4.67
N ILE A 79 -9.30 -1.14 -5.48
CA ILE A 79 -10.28 -1.62 -6.46
C ILE A 79 -11.24 -2.58 -5.76
N ASP A 80 -12.43 -2.09 -5.44
CA ASP A 80 -13.46 -2.91 -4.81
C ASP A 80 -13.88 -4.08 -5.71
N GLY A 81 -14.04 -5.26 -5.12
CA GLY A 81 -14.36 -6.48 -5.87
C GLY A 81 -13.15 -7.19 -6.49
N MET A 82 -11.92 -6.64 -6.40
CA MET A 82 -10.71 -7.22 -6.98
C MET A 82 -9.76 -7.77 -5.91
N GLY A 83 -10.25 -8.75 -5.14
CA GLY A 83 -9.42 -9.47 -4.15
C GLY A 83 -8.50 -10.51 -4.79
N GLU A 84 -7.62 -11.12 -3.96
CA GLU A 84 -6.63 -12.13 -4.37
C GLU A 84 -7.24 -13.22 -5.24
N ALA A 85 -8.32 -13.88 -4.79
CA ALA A 85 -8.97 -14.97 -5.53
C ALA A 85 -9.51 -14.52 -6.90
N VAL A 86 -10.01 -13.28 -7.02
CA VAL A 86 -10.51 -12.73 -8.28
C VAL A 86 -9.34 -12.46 -9.25
N VAL A 87 -8.22 -11.93 -8.75
CA VAL A 87 -7.02 -11.73 -9.59
C VAL A 87 -6.47 -13.05 -10.09
N GLU A 88 -6.37 -14.06 -9.21
CA GLU A 88 -5.90 -15.40 -9.58
C GLU A 88 -6.80 -16.06 -10.64
N GLU A 89 -8.12 -15.97 -10.46
CA GLU A 89 -9.10 -16.52 -11.41
C GLU A 89 -9.00 -15.83 -12.77
N LEU A 90 -9.06 -14.48 -12.79
CA LEU A 90 -9.01 -13.73 -14.05
C LEU A 90 -7.67 -13.87 -14.78
N PHE A 91 -6.56 -14.03 -14.04
CA PHE A 91 -5.26 -14.35 -14.61
C PHE A 91 -5.24 -15.78 -15.19
N GLY A 92 -5.77 -16.76 -14.45
CA GLY A 92 -5.86 -18.16 -14.88
C GLY A 92 -6.70 -18.35 -16.15
N GLU A 93 -7.78 -17.57 -16.27
CA GLU A 93 -8.67 -17.55 -17.44
C GLU A 93 -8.14 -16.65 -18.59
N ASN A 94 -6.94 -16.07 -18.44
CA ASN A 94 -6.28 -15.20 -19.42
C ASN A 94 -7.00 -13.89 -19.75
N PHE A 95 -7.82 -13.37 -18.85
CA PHE A 95 -8.43 -12.03 -19.00
C PHE A 95 -7.47 -10.89 -18.63
N ILE A 96 -6.51 -11.15 -17.72
CA ILE A 96 -5.50 -10.20 -17.32
C ILE A 96 -4.11 -10.84 -17.32
N HIS A 97 -3.08 -10.09 -17.74
CA HIS A 97 -1.69 -10.53 -17.74
C HIS A 97 -0.76 -9.50 -17.06
N ASP A 98 -1.22 -8.25 -16.97
CA ASP A 98 -0.52 -7.15 -16.29
C ASP A 98 -1.52 -6.12 -15.72
N ILE A 99 -1.00 -5.12 -15.03
CA ILE A 99 -1.81 -4.10 -14.35
C ILE A 99 -2.76 -3.34 -15.30
N PRO A 100 -2.36 -2.89 -16.51
CA PRO A 100 -3.27 -2.18 -17.40
C PRO A 100 -4.47 -3.00 -17.86
N ASP A 101 -4.34 -4.33 -18.00
CA ASP A 101 -5.45 -5.21 -18.42
C ASP A 101 -6.64 -5.13 -17.47
N ILE A 102 -6.40 -4.81 -16.18
CA ILE A 102 -7.45 -4.60 -15.19
C ILE A 102 -8.46 -3.56 -15.66
N TYR A 103 -7.97 -2.48 -16.28
CA TYR A 103 -8.82 -1.39 -16.77
C TYR A 103 -9.48 -1.68 -18.12
N GLU A 104 -9.06 -2.74 -18.80
CA GLU A 104 -9.63 -3.23 -20.07
C GLU A 104 -10.67 -4.34 -19.87
N LEU A 105 -10.87 -4.84 -18.62
CA LEU A 105 -11.78 -5.96 -18.29
C LEU A 105 -13.23 -5.75 -18.72
N TYR A 106 -13.68 -4.50 -18.89
CA TYR A 106 -15.03 -4.21 -19.37
C TYR A 106 -15.32 -4.80 -20.75
N GLN A 107 -14.29 -5.07 -21.55
CA GLN A 107 -14.40 -5.71 -22.86
C GLN A 107 -14.79 -7.18 -22.76
N HIS A 108 -14.56 -7.82 -21.62
CA HIS A 108 -14.78 -9.23 -21.35
C HIS A 108 -15.96 -9.52 -20.41
N GLY A 109 -16.84 -8.52 -20.19
CA GLY A 109 -17.91 -8.63 -19.21
C GLY A 109 -18.81 -9.84 -19.36
N GLU A 110 -19.25 -10.20 -20.59
CA GLU A 110 -20.08 -11.37 -20.86
C GLU A 110 -19.32 -12.68 -20.69
N GLU A 111 -18.03 -12.70 -21.02
CA GLU A 111 -17.18 -13.89 -20.89
C GLU A 111 -16.91 -14.17 -19.40
N ILE A 112 -16.59 -13.14 -18.60
CA ILE A 112 -16.40 -13.26 -17.16
C ILE A 112 -17.70 -13.70 -16.48
N LYS A 113 -18.85 -13.19 -16.93
CA LYS A 113 -20.17 -13.58 -16.42
C LYS A 113 -20.48 -15.07 -16.63
N ALA A 114 -19.92 -15.68 -17.67
CA ALA A 114 -20.09 -17.09 -17.97
C ALA A 114 -19.26 -18.01 -17.03
N LEU A 115 -18.33 -17.46 -16.26
CA LEU A 115 -17.57 -18.22 -15.26
C LEU A 115 -18.45 -18.58 -14.06
N ASP A 116 -18.12 -19.69 -13.41
CA ASP A 116 -18.84 -20.12 -12.20
C ASP A 116 -18.63 -19.12 -11.03
N GLY A 117 -19.69 -18.82 -10.31
CA GLY A 117 -19.66 -17.88 -9.19
C GLY A 117 -19.86 -16.40 -9.55
N TRP A 118 -19.84 -16.03 -10.83
CA TRP A 118 -20.09 -14.66 -11.27
C TRP A 118 -21.58 -14.37 -11.52
N SER A 119 -21.97 -13.14 -11.28
CA SER A 119 -23.32 -12.63 -11.46
C SER A 119 -23.30 -11.20 -12.00
N ASP A 120 -24.43 -10.72 -12.53
CA ASP A 120 -24.55 -9.31 -12.96
C ASP A 120 -24.16 -8.34 -11.86
N LYS A 121 -24.47 -8.67 -10.60
CA LYS A 121 -24.15 -7.83 -9.45
C LYS A 121 -22.65 -7.79 -9.17
N SER A 122 -21.96 -8.94 -9.16
CA SER A 122 -20.50 -9.00 -8.88
C SER A 122 -19.69 -8.32 -9.98
N ILE A 123 -20.07 -8.51 -11.25
CA ILE A 123 -19.45 -7.82 -12.39
C ILE A 123 -19.67 -6.31 -12.31
N SER A 124 -20.91 -5.86 -12.07
CA SER A 124 -21.19 -4.45 -11.95
C SER A 124 -20.44 -3.79 -10.79
N SER A 125 -20.27 -4.50 -9.66
CA SER A 125 -19.48 -4.03 -8.53
C SER A 125 -17.99 -3.93 -8.90
N LEU A 126 -17.43 -4.94 -9.55
CA LEU A 126 -16.04 -4.93 -10.00
C LEU A 126 -15.77 -3.76 -10.96
N PHE A 127 -16.60 -3.59 -11.98
CA PHE A 127 -16.41 -2.51 -12.95
C PHE A 127 -16.59 -1.13 -12.32
N ALA A 128 -17.52 -0.96 -11.36
CA ALA A 128 -17.66 0.27 -10.59
C ALA A 128 -16.41 0.53 -9.74
N GLY A 129 -15.82 -0.49 -9.10
CA GLY A 129 -14.57 -0.40 -8.35
C GLY A 129 -13.39 0.01 -9.23
N ILE A 130 -13.28 -0.57 -10.44
CA ILE A 130 -12.26 -0.22 -11.42
C ILE A 130 -12.40 1.26 -11.84
N GLU A 131 -13.61 1.72 -12.19
CA GLU A 131 -13.84 3.12 -12.58
C GLU A 131 -13.58 4.11 -11.44
N GLU A 132 -13.94 3.76 -10.21
CA GLU A 132 -13.66 4.61 -9.05
C GLU A 132 -12.16 4.68 -8.74
N SER A 133 -11.42 3.60 -8.99
CA SER A 133 -9.97 3.57 -8.79
C SER A 133 -9.23 4.54 -9.70
N LYS A 134 -9.72 4.82 -10.91
CA LYS A 134 -9.13 5.79 -11.85
C LYS A 134 -9.00 7.19 -11.25
N LYS A 135 -9.83 7.54 -10.26
CA LYS A 135 -9.86 8.85 -9.60
C LYS A 135 -8.90 8.96 -8.41
N LYS A 136 -8.24 7.87 -8.03
CA LYS A 136 -7.32 7.87 -6.88
C LYS A 136 -6.14 8.82 -7.12
N SER A 137 -5.60 9.36 -6.04
CA SER A 137 -4.50 10.33 -6.08
C SER A 137 -3.16 9.67 -6.42
N LEU A 138 -2.22 10.44 -6.99
CA LEU A 138 -0.93 9.99 -7.50
C LEU A 138 -0.11 9.14 -6.50
N GLU A 139 -0.13 9.44 -5.21
CA GLU A 139 0.63 8.67 -4.22
C GLU A 139 0.16 7.22 -4.12
N ARG A 140 -1.14 6.98 -4.35
CA ARG A 140 -1.70 5.63 -4.37
C ARG A 140 -1.27 4.87 -5.61
N LEU A 141 -1.24 5.54 -6.75
CA LEU A 141 -0.71 4.98 -7.98
C LEU A 141 0.78 4.63 -7.84
N LEU A 142 1.60 5.55 -7.34
CA LEU A 142 3.03 5.31 -7.12
C LEU A 142 3.30 4.12 -6.21
N PHE A 143 2.50 3.98 -5.13
CA PHE A 143 2.59 2.83 -4.25
C PHE A 143 2.12 1.55 -4.96
N GLY A 144 1.00 1.61 -5.68
CA GLY A 144 0.43 0.48 -6.43
C GLY A 144 1.33 -0.06 -7.55
N LEU A 145 2.13 0.78 -8.18
CA LEU A 145 3.10 0.36 -9.20
C LEU A 145 4.20 -0.58 -8.65
N GLY A 146 4.30 -0.75 -7.33
CA GLY A 146 5.19 -1.71 -6.69
C GLY A 146 6.67 -1.44 -6.94
N ILE A 147 7.06 -0.17 -7.08
CA ILE A 147 8.45 0.23 -7.28
C ILE A 147 9.27 -0.20 -6.06
N LYS A 148 10.37 -0.91 -6.30
CA LYS A 148 11.23 -1.43 -5.23
C LYS A 148 11.67 -0.30 -4.28
N GLU A 149 11.64 -0.56 -2.97
CA GLU A 149 11.99 0.40 -1.89
C GLU A 149 11.00 1.57 -1.73
N ILE A 150 9.91 1.62 -2.50
CA ILE A 150 8.91 2.68 -2.42
C ILE A 150 7.67 2.17 -1.69
N GLY A 151 7.61 2.42 -0.39
CA GLY A 151 6.42 2.16 0.43
C GLY A 151 5.44 3.33 0.41
N ASN A 152 4.28 3.16 1.02
CA ASN A 152 3.19 4.15 1.07
C ASN A 152 3.67 5.55 1.54
N LYS A 153 4.48 5.62 2.62
CA LYS A 153 5.03 6.90 3.13
C LYS A 153 5.92 7.59 2.09
N THR A 154 6.80 6.83 1.43
CA THR A 154 7.71 7.36 0.41
C THR A 154 6.92 7.83 -0.82
N ALA A 155 5.92 7.08 -1.26
CA ALA A 155 5.03 7.47 -2.36
C ALA A 155 4.31 8.79 -2.07
N LYS A 156 3.81 9.00 -0.84
CA LYS A 156 3.23 10.29 -0.41
C LYS A 156 4.25 11.44 -0.45
N THR A 157 5.47 11.21 0.02
CA THR A 157 6.54 12.23 -0.02
C THR A 157 6.88 12.62 -1.46
N LEU A 158 7.01 11.62 -2.34
CA LEU A 158 7.23 11.80 -3.77
C LEU A 158 6.12 12.62 -4.43
N ALA A 159 4.87 12.19 -4.27
CA ALA A 159 3.71 12.84 -4.90
C ALA A 159 3.47 14.28 -4.41
N ARG A 160 3.84 14.61 -3.17
CA ARG A 160 3.82 15.98 -2.66
C ARG A 160 4.87 16.86 -3.33
N LYS A 161 6.06 16.31 -3.62
CA LYS A 161 7.18 17.05 -4.23
C LYS A 161 6.99 17.22 -5.73
N HIS A 162 6.60 16.14 -6.41
CA HIS A 162 6.34 16.10 -7.84
C HIS A 162 4.89 15.68 -8.05
N ARG A 163 4.05 16.67 -8.33
CA ARG A 163 2.57 16.53 -8.27
C ARG A 163 1.95 15.86 -9.48
N ASN A 164 2.73 15.63 -10.52
CA ASN A 164 2.29 14.93 -11.72
C ASN A 164 3.29 13.83 -12.08
N LEU A 165 2.78 12.66 -12.48
CA LEU A 165 3.60 11.51 -12.85
C LEU A 165 4.56 11.82 -14.01
N ASP A 166 4.19 12.74 -14.88
CA ASP A 166 5.03 13.11 -16.05
C ASP A 166 6.35 13.76 -15.64
N GLU A 167 6.42 14.38 -14.47
CA GLU A 167 7.66 14.97 -13.97
C GLU A 167 8.75 13.92 -13.74
N TYR A 168 8.36 12.70 -13.34
CA TYR A 168 9.29 11.63 -12.96
C TYR A 168 10.15 11.12 -14.11
N PHE A 169 9.68 11.20 -15.34
CA PHE A 169 10.45 10.76 -16.52
C PHE A 169 11.68 11.63 -16.83
N SER A 170 11.72 12.85 -16.28
CA SER A 170 12.82 13.80 -16.51
C SER A 170 13.81 13.90 -15.35
N LEU A 171 13.54 13.25 -14.20
CA LEU A 171 14.37 13.35 -13.01
C LEU A 171 15.62 12.46 -13.14
N ALA A 172 16.78 13.00 -12.75
CA ALA A 172 17.99 12.23 -12.56
C ALA A 172 18.01 11.52 -11.19
N VAL A 173 18.94 10.59 -10.99
CA VAL A 173 19.10 9.87 -9.70
C VAL A 173 19.32 10.85 -8.55
N GLU A 174 20.09 11.91 -8.80
CA GLU A 174 20.42 12.95 -7.81
C GLU A 174 19.19 13.75 -7.40
N ASP A 175 18.26 14.01 -8.33
CA ASP A 175 17.00 14.71 -8.05
C ASP A 175 16.15 13.88 -7.08
N TYR A 176 16.00 12.57 -7.33
CA TYR A 176 15.33 11.66 -6.42
C TYR A 176 16.01 11.59 -5.05
N ALA A 177 17.34 11.52 -5.02
CA ALA A 177 18.12 11.44 -3.77
C ALA A 177 18.05 12.73 -2.94
N SER A 178 17.70 13.87 -3.56
CA SER A 178 17.50 15.15 -2.87
C SER A 178 16.19 15.23 -2.07
N ILE A 179 15.25 14.32 -2.33
CA ILE A 179 13.94 14.28 -1.68
C ILE A 179 14.10 13.68 -0.27
N PRO A 180 13.51 14.30 0.77
CA PRO A 180 13.59 13.78 2.13
C PRO A 180 13.11 12.32 2.25
N ASP A 181 13.77 11.53 3.07
CA ASP A 181 13.49 10.10 3.31
C ASP A 181 13.77 9.18 2.10
N ILE A 182 14.35 9.68 1.00
CA ILE A 182 14.74 8.85 -0.16
C ILE A 182 16.26 8.64 -0.16
N GLY A 183 16.64 7.39 0.16
CA GLY A 183 18.05 6.98 0.11
C GLY A 183 18.54 6.62 -1.31
N PRO A 184 19.85 6.42 -1.49
CA PRO A 184 20.43 6.14 -2.82
C PRO A 184 19.84 4.90 -3.51
N VAL A 185 19.46 3.87 -2.75
CA VAL A 185 18.87 2.64 -3.29
C VAL A 185 17.47 2.90 -3.85
N ALA A 186 16.64 3.63 -3.12
CA ALA A 186 15.30 4.02 -3.55
C ALA A 186 15.36 4.98 -4.77
N ALA A 187 16.27 5.96 -4.73
CA ALA A 187 16.50 6.90 -5.84
C ALA A 187 16.87 6.16 -7.13
N LYS A 188 17.79 5.18 -7.04
CA LYS A 188 18.14 4.36 -8.21
C LYS A 188 16.96 3.50 -8.68
N SER A 189 16.18 2.92 -7.78
CA SER A 189 15.00 2.12 -8.15
C SER A 189 13.95 2.95 -8.89
N LEU A 190 13.71 4.19 -8.46
CA LEU A 190 12.83 5.13 -9.14
C LEU A 190 13.34 5.46 -10.55
N PHE A 191 14.61 5.86 -10.65
CA PHE A 191 15.22 6.17 -11.93
C PHE A 191 15.12 4.99 -12.91
N ASP A 192 15.54 3.79 -12.47
CA ASP A 192 15.49 2.58 -13.30
C ASP A 192 14.05 2.27 -13.73
N TYR A 193 13.05 2.46 -12.85
CA TYR A 193 11.64 2.21 -13.15
C TYR A 193 11.10 3.15 -14.24
N PHE A 194 11.30 4.46 -14.10
CA PHE A 194 10.78 5.46 -15.02
C PHE A 194 11.56 5.57 -16.33
N HIS A 195 12.70 4.86 -16.44
CA HIS A 195 13.50 4.77 -17.68
C HIS A 195 13.49 3.38 -18.32
N ASP A 196 12.74 2.42 -17.74
CA ASP A 196 12.52 1.11 -18.35
C ASP A 196 11.44 1.20 -19.42
N PRO A 197 11.73 0.87 -20.71
CA PRO A 197 10.76 0.94 -21.79
C PRO A 197 9.45 0.17 -21.53
N LYS A 198 9.52 -0.99 -20.86
CA LYS A 198 8.32 -1.78 -20.51
C LYS A 198 7.46 -1.08 -19.48
N LYS A 199 8.08 -0.36 -18.54
CA LYS A 199 7.35 0.40 -17.52
C LYS A 199 6.74 1.67 -18.08
N ILE A 200 7.43 2.31 -19.01
CA ILE A 200 6.89 3.44 -19.76
C ILE A 200 5.65 3.01 -20.55
N GLU A 201 5.72 1.88 -21.27
CA GLU A 201 4.57 1.34 -22.02
C GLU A 201 3.39 1.03 -21.08
N LEU A 202 3.65 0.39 -19.92
CA LEU A 202 2.63 0.11 -18.91
C LEU A 202 1.95 1.42 -18.44
N ILE A 203 2.72 2.46 -18.14
CA ILE A 203 2.18 3.75 -17.70
C ILE A 203 1.36 4.41 -18.82
N GLU A 204 1.80 4.35 -20.06
CA GLU A 204 1.04 4.91 -21.19
C GLU A 204 -0.28 4.17 -21.44
N ARG A 205 -0.35 2.87 -21.19
CA ARG A 205 -1.62 2.12 -21.21
C ARG A 205 -2.56 2.61 -20.09
N LEU A 206 -2.05 2.78 -18.86
CA LEU A 206 -2.85 3.34 -17.75
C LEU A 206 -3.36 4.74 -18.06
N ARG A 207 -2.55 5.58 -18.74
CA ARG A 207 -2.94 6.91 -19.20
C ARG A 207 -4.12 6.85 -20.18
N LYS A 208 -4.07 5.94 -21.15
CA LYS A 208 -5.16 5.75 -22.15
C LYS A 208 -6.47 5.34 -21.49
N GLU A 209 -6.39 4.56 -20.43
CA GLU A 209 -7.55 4.14 -19.65
C GLU A 209 -8.09 5.21 -18.69
N GLY A 210 -7.45 6.37 -18.63
CA GLY A 210 -7.93 7.54 -17.87
C GLY A 210 -7.60 7.49 -16.38
N VAL A 211 -6.57 6.73 -15.99
CA VAL A 211 -6.08 6.72 -14.60
C VAL A 211 -5.50 8.10 -14.25
N ASN A 212 -5.84 8.63 -13.09
CA ASN A 212 -5.35 9.93 -12.64
C ASN A 212 -3.85 9.90 -12.31
N PHE A 213 -3.10 10.82 -12.90
CA PHE A 213 -1.67 10.97 -12.71
C PHE A 213 -1.29 12.19 -11.86
N THR A 214 -2.28 12.82 -11.24
CA THR A 214 -2.09 14.05 -10.48
C THR A 214 -2.29 13.80 -8.99
N TYR A 215 -1.46 14.41 -8.17
CA TYR A 215 -1.62 14.43 -6.73
C TYR A 215 -2.82 15.33 -6.36
N LEU A 216 -3.79 14.75 -5.65
CA LEU A 216 -5.04 15.43 -5.27
C LEU A 216 -5.00 16.02 -3.86
N GLY A 217 -3.90 15.82 -3.12
CA GLY A 217 -3.74 16.38 -1.79
C GLY A 217 -3.56 17.89 -1.79
N VAL A 218 -3.87 18.49 -0.66
CA VAL A 218 -3.72 19.95 -0.46
C VAL A 218 -2.24 20.33 -0.46
N ASP A 219 -1.88 21.46 -1.08
CA ASP A 219 -0.54 22.01 -0.99
C ASP A 219 -0.33 22.61 0.41
N THR A 220 0.56 22.01 1.18
CA THR A 220 0.82 22.43 2.55
C THR A 220 1.51 23.79 2.66
N GLN A 221 2.11 24.28 1.56
CA GLN A 221 2.81 25.58 1.56
C GLN A 221 1.85 26.77 1.52
N ASP A 222 0.65 26.57 0.97
CA ASP A 222 -0.35 27.63 0.79
C ASP A 222 -1.46 27.63 1.85
N VAL A 223 -1.40 26.71 2.84
CA VAL A 223 -2.47 26.53 3.81
C VAL A 223 -2.11 27.10 5.18
N ASN A 224 -2.76 28.20 5.58
CA ASN A 224 -2.69 28.75 6.93
C ASN A 224 -3.66 28.00 7.87
N SER A 225 -3.41 26.72 8.07
CA SER A 225 -4.23 25.83 8.91
C SER A 225 -3.80 25.87 10.36
N TYR A 226 -4.78 25.79 11.28
CA TYR A 226 -4.52 25.59 12.71
C TYR A 226 -3.61 24.39 12.98
N PHE A 227 -3.70 23.33 12.19
CA PHE A 227 -2.93 22.09 12.36
C PHE A 227 -1.57 22.09 11.67
N TYR A 228 -1.24 23.10 10.86
CA TYR A 228 0.03 23.15 10.15
C TYR A 228 1.22 23.07 11.10
N GLY A 229 2.14 22.15 10.84
CA GLY A 229 3.35 21.90 11.65
C GLY A 229 3.11 21.20 12.99
N LYS A 230 1.86 20.95 13.40
CA LYS A 230 1.52 20.32 14.68
C LYS A 230 1.55 18.80 14.60
N THR A 231 1.96 18.19 15.72
CA THR A 231 1.82 16.74 15.93
C THR A 231 0.45 16.44 16.53
N VAL A 232 -0.39 15.70 15.80
CA VAL A 232 -1.77 15.39 16.15
C VAL A 232 -1.91 13.90 16.46
N VAL A 233 -2.71 13.55 17.47
CA VAL A 233 -3.07 12.17 17.80
C VAL A 233 -4.58 12.02 17.75
N LEU A 234 -5.07 11.00 17.04
CA LEU A 234 -6.48 10.63 17.00
C LEU A 234 -6.78 9.53 18.01
N THR A 235 -7.87 9.66 18.77
CA THR A 235 -8.32 8.66 19.75
C THR A 235 -9.84 8.56 19.79
N GLY A 236 -10.37 7.40 20.19
CA GLY A 236 -11.82 7.16 20.15
C GLY A 236 -12.34 6.85 18.76
N THR A 237 -13.65 6.76 18.62
CA THR A 237 -14.35 6.53 17.35
C THR A 237 -14.77 7.89 16.77
N LEU A 238 -14.27 8.22 15.58
CA LEU A 238 -14.72 9.42 14.86
C LEU A 238 -16.07 9.10 14.18
N THR A 239 -16.95 10.10 14.09
CA THR A 239 -18.33 9.93 13.63
C THR A 239 -18.59 10.52 12.26
N LYS A 240 -17.85 11.57 11.89
CA LYS A 240 -17.99 12.28 10.60
C LYS A 240 -17.05 11.76 9.53
N ARG A 241 -15.91 11.20 9.94
CA ARG A 241 -14.88 10.63 9.05
C ARG A 241 -14.30 9.37 9.64
N THR A 242 -13.76 8.52 8.79
CA THR A 242 -12.91 7.43 9.25
C THR A 242 -11.60 8.00 9.83
N ARG A 243 -10.89 7.20 10.61
CA ARG A 243 -9.58 7.59 11.15
C ARG A 243 -8.58 7.84 10.03
N GLU A 244 -8.64 7.04 8.98
CA GLU A 244 -7.81 7.14 7.79
C GLU A 244 -8.07 8.46 7.05
N GLU A 245 -9.32 8.79 6.76
CA GLU A 245 -9.70 10.05 6.10
C GLU A 245 -9.28 11.30 6.91
N MET A 246 -9.48 11.28 8.23
CA MET A 246 -9.04 12.37 9.09
C MET A 246 -7.52 12.49 9.11
N THR A 247 -6.80 11.37 9.16
CA THR A 247 -5.32 11.36 9.10
C THR A 247 -4.83 11.94 7.78
N GLU A 248 -5.39 11.52 6.66
CA GLU A 248 -5.02 12.01 5.33
C GLU A 248 -5.25 13.52 5.20
N LEU A 249 -6.37 14.00 5.70
CA LEU A 249 -6.72 15.41 5.67
C LEU A 249 -5.77 16.25 6.51
N LEU A 250 -5.47 15.82 7.73
CA LEU A 250 -4.53 16.50 8.64
C LEU A 250 -3.11 16.50 8.06
N GLU A 251 -2.64 15.36 7.55
CA GLU A 251 -1.32 15.27 6.92
C GLU A 251 -1.28 16.09 5.62
N GLY A 252 -2.37 16.13 4.87
CA GLY A 252 -2.51 16.96 3.66
C GLY A 252 -2.32 18.44 3.92
N ILE A 253 -2.71 18.93 5.09
CA ILE A 253 -2.53 20.33 5.52
C ILE A 253 -1.27 20.57 6.35
N GLY A 254 -0.34 19.61 6.35
CA GLY A 254 0.97 19.77 6.98
C GLY A 254 1.03 19.41 8.47
N ALA A 255 0.01 18.80 9.05
CA ALA A 255 0.11 18.19 10.36
C ALA A 255 0.92 16.88 10.31
N LYS A 256 1.43 16.45 11.46
CA LYS A 256 2.08 15.15 11.63
C LYS A 256 1.20 14.26 12.49
N CYS A 257 0.58 13.23 11.91
CA CYS A 257 -0.21 12.29 12.68
C CYS A 257 0.66 11.25 13.39
N SER A 258 0.35 10.98 14.67
CA SER A 258 1.08 10.01 15.50
C SER A 258 0.12 9.01 16.15
N GLY A 259 0.55 7.74 16.21
CA GLY A 259 -0.21 6.67 16.85
C GLY A 259 -0.21 6.72 18.38
N SER A 260 0.67 7.50 19.00
CA SER A 260 0.82 7.55 20.47
C SER A 260 0.99 8.98 21.00
N VAL A 261 0.46 9.24 22.20
CA VAL A 261 0.58 10.51 22.91
C VAL A 261 1.94 10.59 23.60
N SER A 262 2.66 11.69 23.39
CA SER A 262 3.95 11.99 24.02
C SER A 262 4.07 13.49 24.31
N LYS A 263 5.15 13.93 24.98
CA LYS A 263 5.44 15.37 25.19
C LYS A 263 5.63 16.18 23.91
N LYS A 264 5.78 15.49 22.75
CA LYS A 264 5.87 16.11 21.42
C LYS A 264 4.51 16.23 20.72
N THR A 265 3.43 15.78 21.36
CA THR A 265 2.08 15.88 20.82
C THR A 265 1.52 17.26 21.14
N ASP A 266 1.07 18.00 20.12
CA ASP A 266 0.50 19.34 20.26
C ASP A 266 -1.00 19.30 20.50
N VAL A 267 -1.70 18.37 19.86
CA VAL A 267 -3.16 18.26 19.88
C VAL A 267 -3.60 16.80 19.88
N VAL A 268 -4.64 16.52 20.66
CA VAL A 268 -5.36 15.24 20.62
C VAL A 268 -6.79 15.49 20.16
N ILE A 269 -7.20 14.85 19.06
CA ILE A 269 -8.60 14.85 18.61
C ILE A 269 -9.26 13.60 19.17
N ALA A 270 -10.29 13.81 20.01
CA ALA A 270 -10.94 12.75 20.75
C ALA A 270 -12.40 12.57 20.32
N GLY A 271 -12.70 11.42 19.71
CA GLY A 271 -14.07 10.98 19.48
C GLY A 271 -14.65 10.21 20.67
N PRO A 272 -15.94 9.78 20.60
CA PRO A 272 -16.57 8.92 21.60
C PRO A 272 -15.75 7.68 21.93
N GLY A 273 -15.75 7.28 23.20
CA GLY A 273 -15.02 6.10 23.68
C GLY A 273 -13.49 6.28 23.72
N ALA A 274 -12.99 7.51 23.69
CA ALA A 274 -11.57 7.79 23.85
C ALA A 274 -11.06 7.27 25.21
N GLY A 275 -10.07 6.37 25.19
CA GLY A 275 -9.54 5.68 26.36
C GLY A 275 -8.20 6.25 26.84
N SER A 276 -7.23 5.38 27.10
CA SER A 276 -5.93 5.70 27.74
C SER A 276 -5.13 6.83 27.09
N LYS A 277 -5.28 7.05 25.78
CA LYS A 277 -4.62 8.18 25.08
C LYS A 277 -5.18 9.52 25.52
N LEU A 278 -6.49 9.63 25.77
CA LEU A 278 -7.12 10.85 26.27
C LEU A 278 -6.64 11.18 27.69
N GLU A 279 -6.62 10.16 28.58
CA GLU A 279 -6.13 10.36 29.95
C GLU A 279 -4.65 10.78 29.97
N LYS A 280 -3.84 10.18 29.11
CA LYS A 280 -2.43 10.55 28.97
C LYS A 280 -2.26 11.99 28.44
N ALA A 281 -3.10 12.43 27.51
CA ALA A 281 -3.07 13.81 27.00
C ALA A 281 -3.40 14.81 28.09
N LYS A 282 -4.44 14.56 28.90
CA LYS A 282 -4.82 15.39 30.04
C LYS A 282 -3.69 15.46 31.08
N ALA A 283 -3.07 14.32 31.41
CA ALA A 283 -1.97 14.25 32.36
C ALA A 283 -0.72 15.04 31.90
N LEU A 284 -0.52 15.15 30.59
CA LEU A 284 0.58 15.91 29.99
C LEU A 284 0.23 17.37 29.67
N GLY A 285 -1.00 17.84 29.98
CA GLY A 285 -1.47 19.18 29.68
C GLY A 285 -1.58 19.49 28.17
N ILE A 286 -1.75 18.46 27.33
CA ILE A 286 -1.86 18.60 25.88
C ILE A 286 -3.28 19.06 25.54
N LYS A 287 -3.42 19.97 24.55
CA LYS A 287 -4.72 20.41 24.08
C LYS A 287 -5.52 19.22 23.54
N VAL A 288 -6.73 19.07 24.07
CA VAL A 288 -7.71 18.10 23.57
C VAL A 288 -8.84 18.86 22.93
N MET A 289 -9.29 18.42 21.77
CA MET A 289 -10.48 18.92 21.09
C MET A 289 -11.35 17.75 20.64
N ASP A 290 -12.63 17.99 20.45
CA ASP A 290 -13.53 17.01 19.86
C ASP A 290 -13.48 17.05 18.32
N GLU A 291 -14.22 16.15 17.67
CA GLU A 291 -14.28 16.07 16.22
C GLU A 291 -14.93 17.32 15.61
N GLU A 292 -15.90 17.94 16.28
CA GLU A 292 -16.55 19.17 15.79
C GLU A 292 -15.63 20.36 15.78
N GLU A 293 -14.88 20.56 16.86
CA GLU A 293 -13.86 21.62 16.94
C GLU A 293 -12.78 21.41 15.87
N ALA A 294 -12.34 20.16 15.67
CA ALA A 294 -11.38 19.83 14.63
C ALA A 294 -11.91 20.14 13.22
N GLU A 295 -13.14 19.71 12.91
CA GLU A 295 -13.79 19.99 11.61
C GLU A 295 -13.99 21.49 11.37
N SER A 296 -14.28 22.28 12.40
CA SER A 296 -14.40 23.73 12.26
C SER A 296 -13.10 24.39 11.81
N HIS A 297 -11.96 23.91 12.31
CA HIS A 297 -10.63 24.35 11.89
C HIS A 297 -10.26 23.87 10.47
N LEU A 298 -10.85 22.74 10.00
CA LEU A 298 -10.62 22.20 8.67
C LEU A 298 -11.54 22.85 7.62
N SER A 299 -12.74 23.28 8.00
CA SER A 299 -13.72 23.86 7.07
C SER A 299 -13.34 25.27 6.58
N THR A 300 -12.55 26.01 7.35
CA THR A 300 -11.99 27.31 6.93
C THR A 300 -11.12 27.22 5.67
N LEU A 301 -10.68 26.02 5.29
CA LEU A 301 -9.83 25.75 4.12
C LEU A 301 -10.60 25.61 2.80
N ARG A 302 -11.95 25.42 2.85
CA ARG A 302 -12.79 25.25 1.65
C ARG A 302 -13.31 26.57 1.07
N GLN A 303 -13.03 27.70 1.71
CA GLN A 303 -13.56 29.02 1.32
C GLN A 303 -12.46 30.00 0.82
N ALA A 304 -11.21 29.51 0.68
CA ALA A 304 -10.09 30.27 0.10
C ALA A 304 -9.64 29.60 -1.25
#